data_628c36c5d8bb771a9f287ff94a8836a6
#
_entry.id   628c36c5d8bb771a9f287ff94a8836a6
#
_cell.length_a   1.000
_cell.length_b   1.000
_cell.length_c   1.000
_cell.angle_alpha   90.00
_cell.angle_beta   90.00
_cell.angle_gamma   90.00
#
_symmetry.space_group_name_H-M   'P 1'
#
loop_
_entity.id
_entity.type
_entity.pdbx_description
1 polymer ?
#
loop_
_entity_poly.entity_id
_entity_poly.type
_entity_poly.pdbx_seq_one_letter_code
_entity_poly.pdbx_strand_id
1 'polypeptide(L)'
;MEIEVLDMEERKARFILRDSSPAMANALRRTLLNDIPKMAIDKVEFHLGPIMEDDKDYESATPLFDEIIAHRLGMVPIPTLDTFVFQDECSCGGEGCPGCKFMYSLNKHGPAVVYSGDLMPLGDPNMKVCDEFIPIVELTDDQAVMIFATAVMGTASKHVKWQVCNGVGYSYIPTIVLEEGDHAFLERLV
;
A
#
# COMPACT_ATOMS: atom_id res chain seq x y z
N MET A 1 -1.89 28.48 10.87
CA MET A 1 -2.27 27.50 9.83
C MET A 1 -3.57 26.84 10.25
N GLU A 2 -4.59 26.92 9.46
CA GLU A 2 -5.90 26.34 9.68
C GLU A 2 -6.23 25.40 8.51
N ILE A 3 -6.88 24.28 8.79
CA ILE A 3 -7.28 23.29 7.79
C ILE A 3 -8.80 23.29 7.69
N GLU A 4 -9.32 23.62 6.52
CA GLU A 4 -10.74 23.55 6.20
C GLU A 4 -10.97 22.39 5.22
N VAL A 5 -11.63 21.32 5.69
CA VAL A 5 -11.94 20.15 4.86
C VAL A 5 -13.11 20.47 3.96
N LEU A 6 -12.92 20.36 2.63
CA LEU A 6 -13.95 20.56 1.62
C LEU A 6 -14.67 19.27 1.27
N ASP A 7 -13.90 18.17 1.17
CA ASP A 7 -14.39 16.87 0.74
C ASP A 7 -13.53 15.76 1.35
N MET A 8 -14.17 14.72 1.84
CA MET A 8 -13.52 13.56 2.46
C MET A 8 -14.22 12.28 2.02
N GLU A 9 -13.60 11.55 1.14
CA GLU A 9 -14.03 10.23 0.67
C GLU A 9 -13.09 9.15 1.21
N GLU A 10 -13.43 7.90 1.04
CA GLU A 10 -12.62 6.76 1.49
C GLU A 10 -11.17 6.79 0.94
N ARG A 11 -11.00 7.24 -0.31
CA ARG A 11 -9.70 7.23 -1.01
C ARG A 11 -9.24 8.61 -1.50
N LYS A 12 -9.93 9.68 -1.10
CA LYS A 12 -9.63 11.03 -1.57
C LYS A 12 -10.00 12.06 -0.51
N ALA A 13 -9.14 13.03 -0.32
CA ALA A 13 -9.41 14.18 0.52
C ALA A 13 -9.07 15.47 -0.23
N ARG A 14 -9.92 16.50 -0.05
CA ARG A 14 -9.68 17.87 -0.52
C ARG A 14 -9.88 18.83 0.65
N PHE A 15 -8.91 19.68 0.86
CA PHE A 15 -8.94 20.65 1.94
C PHE A 15 -8.20 21.94 1.57
N ILE A 16 -8.52 23.01 2.26
CA ILE A 16 -7.86 24.32 2.14
C ILE A 16 -6.91 24.49 3.32
N LEU A 17 -5.70 24.96 3.04
CA LEU A 17 -4.76 25.43 4.06
C LEU A 17 -4.81 26.95 4.11
N ARG A 18 -5.38 27.49 5.22
CA ARG A 18 -5.39 28.94 5.47
C ARG A 18 -4.17 29.34 6.30
N ASP A 19 -3.72 30.57 6.15
CA ASP A 19 -2.59 31.13 6.87
C ASP A 19 -1.34 30.24 6.78
N SER A 20 -1.06 29.78 5.56
CA SER A 20 0.05 28.89 5.26
C SER A 20 0.97 29.47 4.19
N SER A 21 2.18 28.97 4.10
CA SER A 21 3.14 29.33 3.07
C SER A 21 3.30 28.23 2.02
N PRO A 22 3.77 28.57 0.80
CA PRO A 22 4.10 27.55 -0.21
C PRO A 22 5.08 26.49 0.30
N ALA A 23 6.03 26.89 1.15
CA ALA A 23 6.98 25.97 1.76
C ALA A 23 6.29 24.94 2.66
N MET A 24 5.31 25.37 3.48
CA MET A 24 4.53 24.49 4.35
C MET A 24 3.64 23.57 3.54
N ALA A 25 2.94 24.07 2.52
CA ALA A 25 2.12 23.24 1.64
C ALA A 25 2.94 22.16 0.93
N ASN A 26 4.14 22.51 0.45
CA ASN A 26 5.05 21.54 -0.15
C ASN A 26 5.64 20.55 0.88
N ALA A 27 5.96 20.99 2.09
CA ALA A 27 6.39 20.10 3.17
C ALA A 27 5.31 19.05 3.46
N LEU A 28 4.05 19.49 3.64
CA LEU A 28 2.92 18.59 3.85
C LEU A 28 2.73 17.60 2.68
N ARG A 29 2.81 18.09 1.43
CA ARG A 29 2.75 17.22 0.25
C ARG A 29 3.83 16.15 0.27
N ARG A 30 5.07 16.50 0.60
CA ARG A 30 6.19 15.55 0.67
C ARG A 30 6.02 14.54 1.79
N THR A 31 5.57 14.97 2.96
CA THR A 31 5.28 14.07 4.10
C THR A 31 4.19 13.07 3.75
N LEU A 32 3.10 13.51 3.11
CA LEU A 32 2.03 12.62 2.66
C LEU A 32 2.51 11.56 1.64
N LEU A 33 3.48 11.90 0.80
CA LEU A 33 4.03 10.98 -0.19
C LEU A 33 5.06 10.00 0.40
N ASN A 34 5.88 10.45 1.38
CA ASN A 34 7.09 9.73 1.75
C ASN A 34 7.13 9.20 3.17
N ASP A 35 6.49 9.89 4.13
CA ASP A 35 6.81 9.69 5.55
C ASP A 35 5.70 9.00 6.34
N ILE A 36 4.52 8.77 5.73
CA ILE A 36 3.43 8.07 6.40
C ILE A 36 3.78 6.58 6.51
N PRO A 37 3.81 6.02 7.73
CA PRO A 37 4.12 4.61 7.93
C PRO A 37 2.97 3.71 7.45
N LYS A 38 3.33 2.58 6.86
CA LYS A 38 2.39 1.57 6.36
C LYS A 38 2.99 0.18 6.46
N MET A 39 2.15 -0.84 6.64
CA MET A 39 2.53 -2.24 6.50
C MET A 39 2.66 -2.62 5.02
N ALA A 40 3.71 -3.37 4.68
CA ALA A 40 3.86 -4.00 3.36
C ALA A 40 4.66 -5.30 3.49
N ILE A 41 4.43 -6.24 2.57
CA ILE A 41 5.20 -7.48 2.49
C ILE A 41 6.66 -7.12 2.14
N ASP A 42 7.59 -7.56 2.98
CA ASP A 42 9.03 -7.27 2.88
C ASP A 42 9.86 -8.50 2.60
N LYS A 43 9.49 -9.64 3.15
CA LYS A 43 10.17 -10.92 2.96
C LYS A 43 9.19 -11.97 2.47
N VAL A 44 9.63 -12.77 1.51
CA VAL A 44 8.86 -13.89 0.95
C VAL A 44 9.74 -15.14 0.99
N GLU A 45 9.19 -16.21 1.52
CA GLU A 45 9.84 -17.52 1.60
C GLU A 45 9.05 -18.49 0.73
N PHE A 46 9.67 -19.03 -0.30
CA PHE A 46 9.09 -20.04 -1.19
C PHE A 46 9.42 -21.44 -0.68
N HIS A 47 8.42 -22.30 -0.65
CA HIS A 47 8.65 -23.71 -0.47
C HIS A 47 9.28 -24.28 -1.74
N LEU A 48 10.42 -24.95 -1.60
CA LEU A 48 11.13 -25.61 -2.69
C LEU A 48 11.00 -27.12 -2.51
N GLY A 49 10.44 -27.81 -3.49
CA GLY A 49 10.27 -29.25 -3.50
C GLY A 49 8.85 -29.66 -3.88
N PRO A 50 8.58 -30.96 -4.03
CA PRO A 50 7.26 -31.45 -4.40
C PRO A 50 6.23 -31.08 -3.32
N ILE A 51 5.06 -30.64 -3.78
CA ILE A 51 3.91 -30.35 -2.92
C ILE A 51 2.90 -31.47 -3.17
N MET A 52 2.59 -32.24 -2.14
CA MET A 52 1.57 -33.31 -2.20
C MET A 52 0.21 -32.73 -1.77
N GLU A 53 -0.77 -32.78 -2.65
CA GLU A 53 -2.15 -32.40 -2.34
C GLU A 53 -3.11 -33.36 -3.10
N ASP A 54 -4.12 -33.88 -2.44
CA ASP A 54 -5.13 -34.81 -2.97
C ASP A 54 -4.53 -36.02 -3.70
N ASP A 55 -3.50 -36.68 -3.14
CA ASP A 55 -2.78 -37.82 -3.71
C ASP A 55 -2.08 -37.53 -5.08
N LYS A 56 -1.88 -36.24 -5.42
CA LYS A 56 -1.12 -35.81 -6.59
C LYS A 56 0.11 -35.02 -6.15
N ASP A 57 1.22 -35.27 -6.84
CA ASP A 57 2.47 -34.52 -6.68
C ASP A 57 2.47 -33.33 -7.64
N TYR A 58 2.67 -32.14 -7.10
CA TYR A 58 2.86 -30.91 -7.85
C TYR A 58 4.30 -30.45 -7.74
N GLU A 59 4.83 -29.85 -8.80
CA GLU A 59 6.13 -29.19 -8.76
C GLU A 59 5.98 -27.78 -8.20
N SER A 60 6.83 -27.42 -7.23
CA SER A 60 6.91 -26.03 -6.71
C SER A 60 7.66 -25.13 -7.70
N ALA A 61 7.32 -25.22 -8.97
CA ALA A 61 7.87 -24.42 -10.04
C ALA A 61 6.76 -23.52 -10.60
N THR A 62 7.08 -22.28 -10.91
CA THR A 62 6.16 -21.32 -11.48
C THR A 62 6.69 -20.82 -12.83
N PRO A 63 5.81 -20.34 -13.76
CA PRO A 63 6.26 -19.78 -15.03
C PRO A 63 7.06 -18.48 -14.88
N LEU A 64 6.97 -17.83 -13.73
CA LEU A 64 7.70 -16.61 -13.38
C LEU A 64 8.78 -16.95 -12.36
N PHE A 65 9.88 -16.19 -12.41
CA PHE A 65 10.91 -16.26 -11.37
C PHE A 65 10.37 -15.81 -10.01
N ASP A 66 10.85 -16.43 -8.94
CA ASP A 66 10.42 -16.15 -7.57
C ASP A 66 10.58 -14.66 -7.19
N GLU A 67 11.63 -14.00 -7.70
CA GLU A 67 11.87 -12.58 -7.48
C GLU A 67 10.76 -11.70 -8.07
N ILE A 68 10.20 -12.08 -9.22
CA ILE A 68 9.09 -11.35 -9.84
C ILE A 68 7.81 -11.53 -9.02
N ILE A 69 7.57 -12.75 -8.54
CA ILE A 69 6.43 -13.04 -7.66
C ILE A 69 6.58 -12.27 -6.35
N ALA A 70 7.75 -12.31 -5.73
CA ALA A 70 8.04 -11.58 -4.50
C ALA A 70 7.86 -10.06 -4.68
N HIS A 71 8.31 -9.51 -5.81
CA HIS A 71 8.11 -8.10 -6.13
C HIS A 71 6.62 -7.76 -6.26
N ARG A 72 5.83 -8.58 -6.96
CA ARG A 72 4.38 -8.37 -7.08
C ARG A 72 3.69 -8.45 -5.73
N LEU A 73 4.02 -9.44 -4.89
CA LEU A 73 3.49 -9.59 -3.54
C LEU A 73 3.82 -8.37 -2.65
N GLY A 74 5.03 -7.82 -2.77
CA GLY A 74 5.43 -6.62 -2.07
C GLY A 74 4.58 -5.40 -2.41
N MET A 75 4.00 -5.35 -3.61
CA MET A 75 3.13 -4.24 -4.06
C MET A 75 1.64 -4.45 -3.74
N VAL A 76 1.24 -5.62 -3.23
CA VAL A 76 -0.14 -5.88 -2.80
C VAL A 76 -0.48 -4.98 -1.60
N PRO A 77 -1.57 -4.19 -1.67
CA PRO A 77 -1.99 -3.35 -0.56
C PRO A 77 -2.57 -4.21 0.57
N ILE A 78 -1.97 -4.09 1.74
CA ILE A 78 -2.43 -4.74 2.97
C ILE A 78 -2.84 -3.70 4.01
N PRO A 79 -3.75 -4.04 4.94
CA PRO A 79 -4.17 -3.15 6.00
C PRO A 79 -3.01 -2.78 6.93
N THR A 80 -3.14 -1.62 7.56
CA THR A 80 -2.23 -1.18 8.61
C THR A 80 -3.07 -0.82 9.83
N LEU A 81 -2.86 -1.53 10.94
CA LEU A 81 -3.52 -1.23 12.21
C LEU A 81 -2.63 -0.30 13.04
N ASP A 82 -3.25 0.56 13.83
CA ASP A 82 -2.54 1.52 14.72
C ASP A 82 -1.71 0.83 15.82
N THR A 83 -1.91 -0.46 16.01
CA THR A 83 -1.15 -1.27 16.98
C THR A 83 0.24 -1.68 16.48
N PHE A 84 0.50 -1.58 15.18
CA PHE A 84 1.81 -1.92 14.63
C PHE A 84 2.83 -0.81 14.86
N VAL A 85 4.05 -1.23 15.16
CA VAL A 85 5.21 -0.35 15.36
C VAL A 85 6.34 -0.76 14.41
N PHE A 86 7.29 0.15 14.18
CA PHE A 86 8.49 -0.20 13.44
C PHE A 86 9.28 -1.29 14.16
N GLN A 87 9.92 -2.17 13.39
CA GLN A 87 10.64 -3.32 13.94
C GLN A 87 11.82 -2.89 14.82
N ASP A 88 12.51 -1.81 14.47
CA ASP A 88 13.62 -1.22 15.22
C ASP A 88 13.19 -0.49 16.50
N GLU A 89 11.93 -0.04 16.57
CA GLU A 89 11.34 0.64 17.74
C GLU A 89 10.57 -0.34 18.65
N CYS A 90 10.44 -1.60 18.23
CA CYS A 90 9.63 -2.57 18.95
C CYS A 90 10.34 -3.08 20.22
N SER A 91 9.56 -3.28 21.28
CA SER A 91 10.03 -3.83 22.56
C SER A 91 10.65 -5.24 22.46
N CYS A 92 10.44 -5.93 21.33
CA CYS A 92 11.06 -7.24 21.08
C CYS A 92 12.52 -7.15 20.60
N GLY A 93 13.10 -5.95 20.49
CA GLY A 93 14.48 -5.78 20.04
C GLY A 93 14.73 -6.12 18.57
N GLY A 94 13.69 -6.13 17.73
CA GLY A 94 13.80 -6.42 16.29
C GLY A 94 13.69 -7.91 15.92
N GLU A 95 13.43 -8.80 16.88
CA GLU A 95 13.27 -10.25 16.60
C GLU A 95 12.01 -10.57 15.79
N GLY A 96 11.01 -9.69 15.80
CA GLY A 96 9.78 -9.85 15.04
C GLY A 96 8.67 -10.54 15.83
N CYS A 97 7.97 -9.75 16.66
CA CYS A 97 6.78 -10.16 17.38
C CYS A 97 5.49 -9.75 16.64
N PRO A 98 4.30 -10.20 17.09
CA PRO A 98 3.01 -9.82 16.48
C PRO A 98 2.72 -8.32 16.45
N GLY A 99 3.42 -7.50 17.24
CA GLY A 99 3.29 -6.04 17.24
C GLY A 99 4.10 -5.32 16.15
N CYS A 100 5.10 -5.97 15.54
CA CYS A 100 5.95 -5.35 14.51
C CYS A 100 6.05 -6.15 13.22
N LYS A 101 5.48 -7.36 13.18
CA LYS A 101 5.54 -8.29 12.05
C LYS A 101 4.21 -8.99 11.89
N PHE A 102 3.77 -9.13 10.66
CA PHE A 102 2.58 -9.91 10.33
C PHE A 102 2.89 -10.91 9.23
N MET A 103 2.28 -12.10 9.29
CA MET A 103 2.56 -13.17 8.35
C MET A 103 1.32 -13.55 7.55
N TYR A 104 1.55 -13.85 6.28
CA TYR A 104 0.58 -14.42 5.36
C TYR A 104 1.08 -15.76 4.86
N SER A 105 0.15 -16.66 4.55
CA SER A 105 0.42 -17.88 3.80
C SER A 105 -0.35 -17.86 2.49
N LEU A 106 0.21 -18.47 1.46
CA LEU A 106 -0.44 -18.72 0.19
C LEU A 106 -0.11 -20.15 -0.20
N ASN A 107 -1.14 -20.95 -0.48
CA ASN A 107 -1.01 -22.28 -1.03
C ASN A 107 -2.04 -22.44 -2.15
N LYS A 108 -1.57 -22.70 -3.36
CA LYS A 108 -2.45 -22.89 -4.52
C LYS A 108 -1.78 -23.77 -5.57
N HIS A 109 -2.54 -24.69 -6.13
CA HIS A 109 -2.13 -25.55 -7.24
C HIS A 109 -2.86 -25.17 -8.54
N GLY A 110 -2.25 -25.52 -9.67
CA GLY A 110 -2.82 -25.33 -11.00
C GLY A 110 -3.80 -26.45 -11.43
N PRO A 111 -4.50 -26.21 -12.56
CA PRO A 111 -4.46 -25.01 -13.38
C PRO A 111 -5.28 -23.87 -12.76
N ALA A 112 -4.65 -22.77 -12.41
CA ALA A 112 -5.33 -21.65 -11.77
C ALA A 112 -4.52 -20.35 -11.86
N VAL A 113 -5.23 -19.22 -11.78
CA VAL A 113 -4.59 -17.92 -11.55
C VAL A 113 -4.52 -17.67 -10.04
N VAL A 114 -3.33 -17.36 -9.55
CA VAL A 114 -3.09 -16.92 -8.18
C VAL A 114 -3.40 -15.43 -8.10
N TYR A 115 -4.30 -15.06 -7.20
CA TYR A 115 -4.65 -13.66 -6.92
C TYR A 115 -4.15 -13.23 -5.54
N SER A 116 -4.09 -11.94 -5.32
CA SER A 116 -3.80 -11.38 -3.99
C SER A 116 -4.75 -11.89 -2.89
N GLY A 117 -6.01 -12.14 -3.24
CA GLY A 117 -7.02 -12.71 -2.32
C GLY A 117 -6.70 -14.12 -1.81
N ASP A 118 -5.80 -14.84 -2.48
CA ASP A 118 -5.32 -16.16 -2.03
C ASP A 118 -4.31 -16.06 -0.87
N LEU A 119 -3.82 -14.83 -0.56
CA LEU A 119 -3.02 -14.58 0.63
C LEU A 119 -3.88 -14.65 1.89
N MET A 120 -3.66 -15.68 2.68
CA MET A 120 -4.37 -15.91 3.94
C MET A 120 -3.60 -15.31 5.11
N PRO A 121 -4.18 -14.39 5.89
CA PRO A 121 -3.55 -13.84 7.08
C PRO A 121 -3.38 -14.91 8.16
N LEU A 122 -2.19 -15.03 8.71
CA LEU A 122 -1.90 -15.95 9.82
C LEU A 122 -2.09 -15.23 11.15
N GLY A 123 -3.35 -15.14 11.60
CA GLY A 123 -3.73 -14.49 12.86
C GLY A 123 -5.03 -13.71 12.73
N ASP A 124 -4.94 -12.38 12.74
CA ASP A 124 -6.13 -11.53 12.70
C ASP A 124 -6.79 -11.51 11.31
N PRO A 125 -8.07 -11.92 11.18
CA PRO A 125 -8.81 -11.87 9.92
C PRO A 125 -8.97 -10.45 9.34
N ASN A 126 -8.88 -9.41 10.16
CA ASN A 126 -8.94 -8.01 9.71
C ASN A 126 -7.72 -7.60 8.87
N MET A 127 -6.67 -8.42 8.87
CA MET A 127 -5.47 -8.22 8.05
C MET A 127 -5.59 -8.81 6.64
N LYS A 128 -6.80 -9.20 6.20
CA LYS A 128 -7.03 -9.61 4.82
C LYS A 128 -6.64 -8.50 3.84
N VAL A 129 -6.10 -8.86 2.67
CA VAL A 129 -5.66 -7.89 1.65
C VAL A 129 -6.78 -6.94 1.24
N CYS A 130 -6.42 -5.69 0.94
CA CYS A 130 -7.40 -4.65 0.60
C CYS A 130 -8.04 -4.84 -0.79
N ASP A 131 -7.32 -5.47 -1.71
CA ASP A 131 -7.77 -5.78 -3.07
C ASP A 131 -7.48 -7.26 -3.37
N GLU A 132 -8.52 -8.05 -3.59
CA GLU A 132 -8.44 -9.51 -3.73
C GLU A 132 -8.17 -9.97 -5.16
N PHE A 133 -8.30 -9.08 -6.16
CA PHE A 133 -8.27 -9.44 -7.58
C PHE A 133 -6.99 -9.04 -8.31
N ILE A 134 -5.91 -8.76 -7.60
CA ILE A 134 -4.60 -8.48 -8.22
C ILE A 134 -3.98 -9.81 -8.66
N PRO A 135 -3.78 -10.06 -9.97
CA PRO A 135 -3.18 -11.29 -10.45
C PRO A 135 -1.68 -11.34 -10.14
N ILE A 136 -1.23 -12.43 -9.53
CA ILE A 136 0.17 -12.64 -9.15
C ILE A 136 0.88 -13.53 -10.16
N VAL A 137 0.37 -14.75 -10.39
CA VAL A 137 0.94 -15.72 -11.33
C VAL A 137 -0.15 -16.65 -11.83
N GLU A 138 -0.01 -17.19 -13.03
CA GLU A 138 -0.84 -18.24 -13.58
C GLU A 138 -0.09 -19.57 -13.49
N LEU A 139 -0.71 -20.59 -12.92
CA LEU A 139 -0.14 -21.93 -12.73
C LEU A 139 -0.75 -22.89 -13.75
N THR A 140 0.08 -23.79 -14.30
CA THR A 140 -0.36 -24.91 -15.16
C THR A 140 -0.72 -26.15 -14.34
N ASP A 141 -1.16 -27.23 -15.03
CA ASP A 141 -1.76 -28.42 -14.41
C ASP A 141 -0.92 -29.12 -13.34
N ASP A 142 0.41 -29.08 -13.46
CA ASP A 142 1.32 -29.80 -12.57
C ASP A 142 2.12 -28.87 -11.66
N GLN A 143 1.76 -27.58 -11.63
CA GLN A 143 2.44 -26.58 -10.83
C GLN A 143 1.67 -26.26 -9.57
N ALA A 144 2.40 -25.97 -8.50
CA ALA A 144 1.85 -25.39 -7.28
C ALA A 144 2.79 -24.34 -6.72
N VAL A 145 2.25 -23.43 -5.94
CA VAL A 145 3.01 -22.41 -5.21
C VAL A 145 2.61 -22.41 -3.76
N MET A 146 3.61 -22.55 -2.88
CA MET A 146 3.44 -22.42 -1.44
C MET A 146 4.41 -21.37 -0.93
N ILE A 147 3.86 -20.34 -0.30
CA ILE A 147 4.60 -19.14 0.09
C ILE A 147 4.25 -18.77 1.52
N PHE A 148 5.27 -18.33 2.29
CA PHE A 148 5.09 -17.56 3.51
C PHE A 148 5.61 -16.15 3.29
N ALA A 149 4.75 -15.16 3.45
CA ALA A 149 5.08 -13.76 3.27
C ALA A 149 5.04 -13.03 4.61
N THR A 150 6.08 -12.26 4.88
CA THR A 150 6.21 -11.46 6.09
C THR A 150 6.07 -9.99 5.75
N ALA A 151 5.14 -9.32 6.40
CA ALA A 151 4.92 -7.89 6.32
C ALA A 151 5.50 -7.16 7.53
N VAL A 152 6.05 -5.98 7.28
CA VAL A 152 6.60 -5.08 8.31
C VAL A 152 6.21 -3.63 8.02
N MET A 153 6.30 -2.77 9.02
CA MET A 153 6.10 -1.34 8.92
C MET A 153 7.28 -0.67 8.21
N GLY A 154 7.00 0.26 7.33
CA GLY A 154 7.99 1.07 6.64
C GLY A 154 7.40 2.36 6.09
N THR A 155 8.22 3.18 5.45
CA THR A 155 7.82 4.43 4.79
C THR A 155 8.24 4.44 3.33
N ALA A 156 7.56 5.25 2.52
CA ALA A 156 7.85 5.35 1.09
C ALA A 156 9.24 5.93 0.78
N SER A 157 9.85 6.64 1.72
CA SER A 157 11.25 7.08 1.60
C SER A 157 12.23 5.92 1.48
N LYS A 158 11.89 4.74 2.02
CA LYS A 158 12.68 3.51 1.92
C LYS A 158 12.38 2.74 0.64
N HIS A 159 11.09 2.55 0.31
CA HIS A 159 10.64 1.88 -0.90
C HIS A 159 9.17 2.21 -1.20
N VAL A 160 8.82 2.34 -2.48
CA VAL A 160 7.48 2.72 -2.93
C VAL A 160 6.35 1.77 -2.47
N LYS A 161 6.65 0.52 -2.13
CA LYS A 161 5.65 -0.43 -1.59
C LYS A 161 4.98 0.04 -0.30
N TRP A 162 5.65 0.91 0.46
CA TRP A 162 5.11 1.57 1.65
C TRP A 162 4.43 2.91 1.38
N GLN A 163 4.27 3.31 0.11
CA GLN A 163 3.59 4.56 -0.23
C GLN A 163 2.09 4.43 0.07
N VAL A 164 1.56 5.38 0.86
CA VAL A 164 0.15 5.43 1.23
C VAL A 164 -0.65 6.27 0.24
N CYS A 165 -0.15 7.46 -0.07
CA CYS A 165 -0.81 8.41 -0.94
C CYS A 165 -0.12 8.51 -2.29
N ASN A 166 -0.91 8.68 -3.35
CA ASN A 166 -0.42 9.08 -4.65
C ASN A 166 -1.23 10.30 -5.15
N GLY A 167 -0.73 10.97 -6.17
CA GLY A 167 -1.46 12.10 -6.76
C GLY A 167 -1.67 13.29 -5.82
N VAL A 168 -0.78 13.49 -4.83
CA VAL A 168 -0.86 14.63 -3.91
C VAL A 168 -0.36 15.89 -4.61
N GLY A 169 -1.24 16.87 -4.79
CA GLY A 169 -0.94 18.16 -5.38
C GLY A 169 -1.60 19.30 -4.62
N TYR A 170 -1.15 20.52 -4.84
CA TYR A 170 -1.79 21.72 -4.34
C TYR A 170 -1.79 22.83 -5.40
N SER A 171 -2.72 23.73 -5.28
CA SER A 171 -2.81 24.96 -6.08
C SER A 171 -3.18 26.14 -5.17
N TYR A 172 -2.88 27.33 -5.64
CA TYR A 172 -3.29 28.54 -4.92
C TYR A 172 -4.74 28.89 -5.26
N ILE A 173 -5.47 29.38 -4.26
CA ILE A 173 -6.78 29.97 -4.46
C ILE A 173 -6.57 31.44 -4.85
N PRO A 174 -6.93 31.85 -6.07
CA PRO A 174 -6.78 33.24 -6.47
C PRO A 174 -7.74 34.14 -5.66
N THR A 175 -7.24 35.24 -5.19
CA THR A 175 -8.05 36.30 -4.57
C THR A 175 -8.11 37.49 -5.52
N ILE A 176 -9.31 37.86 -5.93
CA ILE A 176 -9.51 39.03 -6.77
C ILE A 176 -9.80 40.19 -5.84
N VAL A 177 -8.96 41.23 -5.90
CA VAL A 177 -9.17 42.51 -5.23
C VAL A 177 -9.60 43.51 -6.31
N LEU A 178 -10.79 44.05 -6.17
CA LEU A 178 -11.34 45.07 -7.09
C LEU A 178 -11.12 46.42 -6.46
N GLU A 179 -10.51 47.36 -7.20
CA GLU A 179 -10.45 48.75 -6.85
C GLU A 179 -11.71 49.48 -7.31
N GLU A 180 -12.06 50.62 -6.69
CA GLU A 180 -13.22 51.42 -7.10
C GLU A 180 -13.06 51.88 -8.56
N GLY A 181 -13.95 51.41 -9.44
CA GLY A 181 -13.91 51.68 -10.88
C GLY A 181 -13.77 50.46 -11.78
N ASP A 182 -13.32 49.31 -11.24
CA ASP A 182 -13.09 48.08 -12.03
C ASP A 182 -14.35 47.29 -12.36
N HIS A 183 -15.52 47.67 -11.80
CA HIS A 183 -16.80 47.02 -12.05
C HIS A 183 -17.21 47.01 -13.55
N ALA A 184 -16.89 48.08 -14.28
CA ALA A 184 -17.21 48.20 -15.72
C ALA A 184 -16.36 47.22 -16.59
N PHE A 185 -15.26 46.72 -16.10
CA PHE A 185 -14.44 45.75 -16.81
C PHE A 185 -14.98 44.32 -16.64
N LEU A 186 -15.54 44.01 -15.48
CA LEU A 186 -16.11 42.69 -15.21
C LEU A 186 -17.39 42.41 -15.98
N GLU A 187 -18.23 43.45 -16.21
CA GLU A 187 -19.44 43.34 -17.03
C GLU A 187 -19.16 42.99 -18.50
N ARG A 188 -17.91 43.12 -18.96
CA ARG A 188 -17.49 42.77 -20.33
C ARG A 188 -16.91 41.36 -20.43
N LEU A 189 -16.68 40.65 -19.30
CA LEU A 189 -16.11 39.31 -19.23
C LEU A 189 -17.18 38.21 -18.99
N VAL A 190 -18.42 38.59 -18.75
CA VAL A 190 -19.61 37.74 -18.69
C VAL A 190 -20.35 37.87 -20.01
#